data_4065a547d2ffaebe7832dcb12f4baba5
#
_entry.id   4065a547d2ffaebe7832dcb12f4baba5
#
_cell.length_a   1.000
_cell.length_b   1.000
_cell.length_c   1.000
_cell.angle_alpha   90.00
_cell.angle_beta   90.00
_cell.angle_gamma   90.00
#
_symmetry.space_group_name_H-M   'P 1'
#
loop_
_entity.id
_entity.type
_entity.pdbx_description
1 polymer ?
#
loop_
_entity_poly.entity_id
_entity_poly.type
_entity_poly.pdbx_seq_one_letter_code
_entity_poly.pdbx_strand_id
1 'polypeptide(L)'
;MARTFTSLDDVRAAIGEENGPGPSLVVDQERINLFADATGDHQWIHVDPERAKEGPFGTPIAHGYLTLSLIPLLGADLIHFEFGGARINYGVNKVRFPSPVPVNSSLSATATITDVSESPAGAVLTVKYVVTAEGAPKPACVAETLVVITP
;
A
#
# COMPACT_ATOMS: atom_id res chain seq x y z
N MET A 1 9.91 5.89 -13.23
CA MET A 1 11.00 4.88 -13.15
C MET A 1 11.30 4.65 -11.67
N ALA A 2 11.43 3.42 -11.24
CA ALA A 2 11.71 3.09 -9.84
C ALA A 2 13.07 3.62 -9.38
N ARG A 3 13.14 4.08 -8.15
CA ARG A 3 14.40 4.37 -7.47
C ARG A 3 15.06 3.04 -7.11
N THR A 4 16.18 2.73 -7.72
CA THR A 4 16.92 1.49 -7.48
C THR A 4 18.02 1.71 -6.46
N PHE A 5 18.12 0.81 -5.50
CA PHE A 5 19.14 0.79 -4.45
C PHE A 5 20.02 -0.45 -4.62
N THR A 6 21.33 -0.26 -4.60
CA THR A 6 22.31 -1.33 -4.79
C THR A 6 23.02 -1.73 -3.49
N SER A 7 22.81 -0.96 -2.43
CA SER A 7 23.39 -1.22 -1.11
C SER A 7 22.54 -0.62 0.00
N LEU A 8 22.78 -1.07 1.22
CA LEU A 8 22.14 -0.48 2.40
C LEU A 8 22.58 0.97 2.63
N ASP A 9 23.81 1.31 2.26
CA ASP A 9 24.30 2.68 2.36
C ASP A 9 23.59 3.62 1.40
N ASP A 10 23.24 3.15 0.19
CA ASP A 10 22.39 3.90 -0.74
C ASP A 10 21.01 4.18 -0.13
N VAL A 11 20.44 3.19 0.55
CA VAL A 11 19.15 3.34 1.23
C VAL A 11 19.24 4.39 2.34
N ARG A 12 20.27 4.32 3.16
CA ARG A 12 20.50 5.30 4.25
C ARG A 12 20.64 6.72 3.72
N ALA A 13 21.35 6.87 2.61
CA ALA A 13 21.53 8.18 1.98
C ALA A 13 20.23 8.78 1.43
N ALA A 14 19.25 7.94 1.12
CA ALA A 14 17.97 8.34 0.54
C ALA A 14 16.83 8.46 1.57
N ILE A 15 17.11 8.32 2.86
CA ILE A 15 16.10 8.52 3.91
C ILE A 15 15.49 9.92 3.77
N GLY A 16 14.15 9.98 3.72
CA GLY A 16 13.40 11.21 3.56
C GLY A 16 13.07 11.59 2.10
N GLU A 17 13.66 10.93 1.11
CA GLU A 17 13.28 11.14 -0.29
C GLU A 17 11.89 10.54 -0.57
N GLU A 18 10.99 11.33 -1.09
CA GLU A 18 9.68 10.83 -1.58
C GLU A 18 9.83 10.31 -3.01
N ASN A 19 9.35 9.09 -3.24
CA ASN A 19 9.35 8.43 -4.54
C ASN A 19 7.91 8.29 -5.03
N GLY A 20 7.66 8.62 -6.28
CA GLY A 20 6.33 8.57 -6.89
C GLY A 20 5.72 9.96 -7.10
N PRO A 21 4.40 10.04 -7.42
CA PRO A 21 3.50 8.89 -7.49
C PRO A 21 3.83 7.94 -8.64
N GLY A 22 3.58 6.66 -8.40
CA GLY A 22 3.73 5.62 -9.41
C GLY A 22 2.49 5.48 -10.31
N PRO A 23 2.49 4.46 -11.18
CA PRO A 23 1.32 4.16 -12.02
C PRO A 23 0.08 3.90 -11.18
N SER A 24 -1.08 4.29 -11.71
CA SER A 24 -2.35 4.07 -11.05
C SER A 24 -2.90 2.67 -11.34
N LEU A 25 -3.70 2.17 -10.39
CA LEU A 25 -4.42 0.91 -10.46
C LEU A 25 -5.90 1.17 -10.20
N VAL A 26 -6.78 0.68 -11.08
CA VAL A 26 -8.22 0.73 -10.85
C VAL A 26 -8.63 -0.41 -9.93
N VAL A 27 -9.33 -0.08 -8.84
CA VAL A 27 -9.90 -1.07 -7.91
C VAL A 27 -11.35 -1.29 -8.30
N ASP A 28 -11.60 -2.31 -9.12
CA ASP A 28 -12.93 -2.66 -9.58
C ASP A 28 -13.64 -3.63 -8.62
N GLN A 29 -14.91 -3.92 -8.90
CA GLN A 29 -15.71 -4.82 -8.08
C GLN A 29 -15.15 -6.25 -8.08
N GLU A 30 -14.60 -6.71 -9.19
CA GLU A 30 -13.99 -8.05 -9.29
C GLU A 30 -12.83 -8.19 -8.29
N ARG A 31 -11.94 -7.19 -8.21
CA ARG A 31 -10.82 -7.20 -7.26
C ARG A 31 -11.31 -7.19 -5.81
N ILE A 32 -12.33 -6.38 -5.52
CA ILE A 32 -12.95 -6.34 -4.18
C ILE A 32 -13.55 -7.69 -3.82
N ASN A 33 -14.27 -8.32 -4.74
CA ASN A 33 -14.87 -9.65 -4.52
C ASN A 33 -13.80 -10.73 -4.30
N LEU A 34 -12.70 -10.69 -5.05
CA LEU A 34 -11.57 -11.62 -4.86
C LEU A 34 -10.95 -11.48 -3.48
N PHE A 35 -10.78 -10.24 -2.99
CA PHE A 35 -10.26 -9.99 -1.65
C PHE A 35 -11.24 -10.48 -0.58
N ALA A 36 -12.52 -10.23 -0.76
CA ALA A 36 -13.56 -10.74 0.14
C ALA A 36 -13.54 -12.29 0.22
N ASP A 37 -13.38 -12.96 -0.92
CA ASP A 37 -13.28 -14.42 -0.97
C ASP A 37 -12.01 -14.93 -0.30
N ALA A 38 -10.89 -14.26 -0.53
CA ALA A 38 -9.60 -14.65 0.05
C ALA A 38 -9.54 -14.50 1.58
N THR A 39 -10.26 -13.54 2.14
CA THR A 39 -10.17 -13.17 3.56
C THR A 39 -11.41 -13.53 4.38
N GLY A 40 -12.53 -13.80 3.73
CA GLY A 40 -13.81 -14.07 4.39
C GLY A 40 -14.60 -12.81 4.79
N ASP A 41 -14.12 -11.61 4.45
CA ASP A 41 -14.84 -10.38 4.73
C ASP A 41 -15.80 -10.03 3.60
N HIS A 42 -17.02 -10.56 3.70
CA HIS A 42 -18.11 -10.34 2.75
C HIS A 42 -19.15 -9.33 3.25
N GLN A 43 -18.70 -8.31 3.99
CA GLN A 43 -19.61 -7.26 4.43
C GLN A 43 -20.28 -6.59 3.24
N TRP A 44 -21.58 -6.30 3.34
CA TRP A 44 -22.40 -5.79 2.25
C TRP A 44 -21.90 -4.47 1.65
N ILE A 45 -21.22 -3.64 2.44
CA ILE A 45 -20.66 -2.36 1.95
C ILE A 45 -19.59 -2.57 0.86
N HIS A 46 -19.03 -3.77 0.75
CA HIS A 46 -18.01 -4.12 -0.22
C HIS A 46 -18.55 -4.94 -1.39
N VAL A 47 -19.45 -5.88 -1.11
CA VAL A 47 -19.79 -6.94 -2.08
C VAL A 47 -21.24 -6.93 -2.58
N ASP A 48 -22.09 -6.05 -2.07
CA ASP A 48 -23.49 -5.96 -2.46
C ASP A 48 -23.79 -4.57 -3.07
N PRO A 49 -23.63 -4.39 -4.40
CA PRO A 49 -23.84 -3.10 -5.04
C PRO A 49 -25.23 -2.51 -4.85
N GLU A 50 -26.29 -3.33 -4.85
CA GLU A 50 -27.67 -2.88 -4.68
C GLU A 50 -27.92 -2.32 -3.27
N ARG A 51 -27.44 -3.05 -2.27
CA ARG A 51 -27.55 -2.60 -0.88
C ARG A 51 -26.62 -1.41 -0.59
N ALA A 52 -25.39 -1.42 -1.13
CA ALA A 52 -24.42 -0.34 -0.94
C ALA A 52 -24.91 0.98 -1.53
N LYS A 53 -25.70 0.92 -2.61
CA LYS A 53 -26.33 2.10 -3.24
C LYS A 53 -27.22 2.89 -2.27
N GLU A 54 -27.90 2.19 -1.38
CA GLU A 54 -28.73 2.77 -0.32
C GLU A 54 -27.98 3.00 0.99
N GLY A 55 -26.70 2.66 1.03
CA GLY A 55 -25.86 2.78 2.21
C GLY A 55 -25.18 4.15 2.32
N PRO A 56 -24.33 4.33 3.35
CA PRO A 56 -23.75 5.63 3.69
C PRO A 56 -22.78 6.18 2.63
N PHE A 57 -22.24 5.33 1.76
CA PHE A 57 -21.28 5.74 0.71
C PHE A 57 -21.92 5.85 -0.68
N GLY A 58 -23.16 5.39 -0.86
CA GLY A 58 -23.88 5.42 -2.13
C GLY A 58 -23.36 4.47 -3.21
N THR A 59 -22.33 3.70 -2.92
CA THR A 59 -21.67 2.76 -3.82
C THR A 59 -20.86 1.78 -2.99
N PRO A 60 -20.49 0.59 -3.52
CA PRO A 60 -19.53 -0.27 -2.84
C PRO A 60 -18.18 0.46 -2.64
N ILE A 61 -17.53 0.14 -1.54
CA ILE A 61 -16.18 0.63 -1.24
C ILE A 61 -15.22 -0.54 -1.07
N ALA A 62 -13.97 -0.34 -1.42
CA ALA A 62 -12.92 -1.31 -1.16
C ALA A 62 -12.70 -1.49 0.35
N HIS A 63 -12.32 -2.69 0.76
CA HIS A 63 -11.83 -2.92 2.11
C HIS A 63 -10.61 -2.04 2.36
N GLY A 64 -10.51 -1.43 3.52
CA GLY A 64 -9.27 -0.74 3.92
C GLY A 64 -8.08 -1.70 3.86
N TYR A 65 -8.27 -2.95 4.29
CA TYR A 65 -7.23 -3.97 4.25
C TYR A 65 -6.85 -4.40 2.82
N LEU A 66 -7.75 -4.28 1.84
CA LEU A 66 -7.40 -4.45 0.44
C LEU A 66 -6.44 -3.33 0.00
N THR A 67 -6.77 -2.09 0.31
CA THR A 67 -5.91 -0.94 -0.03
C THR A 67 -4.52 -1.10 0.59
N LEU A 68 -4.43 -1.49 1.85
CA LEU A 68 -3.16 -1.80 2.51
C LEU A 68 -2.43 -2.95 1.79
N SER A 69 -3.13 -4.01 1.43
CA SER A 69 -2.56 -5.19 0.76
C SER A 69 -2.08 -4.91 -0.67
N LEU A 70 -2.54 -3.82 -1.28
CA LEU A 70 -2.09 -3.39 -2.62
C LEU A 70 -0.76 -2.63 -2.57
N ILE A 71 -0.25 -2.28 -1.40
CA ILE A 71 1.01 -1.53 -1.28
C ILE A 71 2.17 -2.22 -2.00
N PRO A 72 2.40 -3.53 -1.90
CA PRO A 72 3.47 -4.18 -2.66
C PRO A 72 3.35 -3.99 -4.18
N LEU A 73 2.14 -4.03 -4.70
CA LEU A 73 1.89 -3.80 -6.13
C LEU A 73 2.11 -2.34 -6.52
N LEU A 74 1.51 -1.41 -5.77
CA LEU A 74 1.64 0.03 -6.03
C LEU A 74 3.06 0.54 -5.81
N GLY A 75 3.82 -0.10 -4.93
CA GLY A 75 5.20 0.26 -4.61
C GLY A 75 6.25 -0.35 -5.53
N ALA A 76 5.89 -1.34 -6.35
CA ALA A 76 6.86 -2.07 -7.18
C ALA A 76 7.60 -1.16 -8.17
N ASP A 77 6.93 -0.12 -8.67
CA ASP A 77 7.51 0.86 -9.59
C ASP A 77 8.08 2.11 -8.89
N LEU A 78 8.11 2.11 -7.55
CA LEU A 78 8.62 3.25 -6.76
C LEU A 78 10.03 2.98 -6.23
N ILE A 79 10.21 1.84 -5.59
CA ILE A 79 11.43 1.45 -4.89
C ILE A 79 11.80 0.02 -5.32
N HIS A 80 13.04 -0.15 -5.73
CA HIS A 80 13.60 -1.44 -6.10
C HIS A 80 14.94 -1.67 -5.41
N PHE A 81 15.13 -2.87 -4.84
CA PHE A 81 16.35 -3.25 -4.14
C PHE A 81 17.08 -4.34 -4.95
N GLU A 82 18.31 -4.07 -5.34
CA GLU A 82 19.19 -5.00 -6.08
C GLU A 82 20.26 -5.62 -5.17
N PHE A 83 19.99 -5.68 -3.88
CA PHE A 83 20.90 -6.29 -2.90
C PHE A 83 20.12 -7.14 -1.90
N GLY A 84 20.83 -7.98 -1.16
CA GLY A 84 20.25 -8.87 -0.15
C GLY A 84 19.44 -10.02 -0.76
N GLY A 85 18.80 -10.77 0.09
CA GLY A 85 17.97 -11.93 -0.26
C GLY A 85 16.49 -11.59 -0.38
N ALA A 86 15.67 -12.23 0.45
CA ALA A 86 14.22 -12.03 0.46
C ALA A 86 13.82 -10.71 1.11
N ARG A 87 12.67 -10.20 0.69
CA ARG A 87 11.98 -9.07 1.31
C ARG A 87 10.79 -9.62 2.06
N ILE A 88 10.80 -9.48 3.37
CA ILE A 88 9.79 -10.06 4.24
C ILE A 88 8.96 -8.94 4.85
N ASN A 89 7.64 -9.00 4.68
CA ASN A 89 6.74 -8.11 5.40
C ASN A 89 6.84 -8.44 6.89
N TYR A 90 7.46 -7.58 7.65
CA TYR A 90 7.71 -7.78 9.07
C TYR A 90 6.58 -7.26 9.95
N GLY A 91 5.97 -6.15 9.54
CA GLY A 91 4.88 -5.55 10.28
C GLY A 91 4.51 -4.16 9.77
N VAL A 92 3.65 -3.52 10.54
CA VAL A 92 3.24 -2.13 10.35
C VAL A 92 3.23 -1.44 11.71
N ASN A 93 3.70 -0.20 11.78
CA ASN A 93 3.68 0.58 13.02
C ASN A 93 2.37 1.33 13.16
N LYS A 94 1.95 2.04 12.12
CA LYS A 94 0.75 2.84 12.11
C LYS A 94 0.10 2.80 10.75
N VAL A 95 -1.20 2.48 10.73
CA VAL A 95 -2.01 2.47 9.51
C VAL A 95 -3.28 3.26 9.78
N ARG A 96 -3.65 4.15 8.84
CA ARG A 96 -4.91 4.88 8.87
C ARG A 96 -5.51 4.90 7.47
N PHE A 97 -6.84 4.88 7.43
CA PHE A 97 -7.64 4.97 6.21
C PHE A 97 -8.49 6.24 6.26
N PRO A 98 -7.92 7.43 5.96
CA PRO A 98 -8.62 8.69 6.15
C PRO A 98 -9.83 8.90 5.24
N SER A 99 -9.84 8.24 4.06
CA SER A 99 -10.89 8.37 3.07
C SER A 99 -11.27 7.00 2.52
N PRO A 100 -12.57 6.72 2.31
CA PRO A 100 -12.99 5.48 1.66
C PRO A 100 -12.53 5.44 0.19
N VAL A 101 -12.45 4.24 -0.36
CA VAL A 101 -12.12 3.99 -1.76
C VAL A 101 -13.37 3.48 -2.47
N PRO A 102 -14.14 4.33 -3.13
CA PRO A 102 -15.28 3.87 -3.93
C PRO A 102 -14.84 2.88 -5.01
N VAL A 103 -15.70 1.94 -5.35
CA VAL A 103 -15.46 1.01 -6.46
C VAL A 103 -15.08 1.77 -7.72
N ASN A 104 -14.17 1.24 -8.50
CA ASN A 104 -13.61 1.85 -9.72
C ASN A 104 -12.71 3.08 -9.51
N SER A 105 -12.30 3.35 -8.27
CA SER A 105 -11.29 4.37 -8.02
C SER A 105 -9.93 3.99 -8.61
N SER A 106 -9.20 4.99 -9.11
CA SER A 106 -7.80 4.87 -9.52
C SER A 106 -6.91 5.19 -8.33
N LEU A 107 -6.12 4.22 -7.87
CA LEU A 107 -5.18 4.38 -6.76
C LEU A 107 -3.76 4.54 -7.28
N SER A 108 -3.01 5.44 -6.68
CA SER A 108 -1.56 5.54 -6.84
C SER A 108 -0.91 5.73 -5.48
N ALA A 109 0.39 5.52 -5.40
CA ALA A 109 1.10 5.63 -4.13
C ALA A 109 2.39 6.42 -4.26
N THR A 110 2.80 7.04 -3.15
CA THR A 110 4.17 7.49 -2.93
C THR A 110 4.80 6.66 -1.82
N ALA A 111 6.12 6.57 -1.84
CA ALA A 111 6.89 5.84 -0.85
C ALA A 111 8.07 6.67 -0.36
N THR A 112 8.28 6.70 0.95
CA THR A 112 9.42 7.37 1.59
C THR A 112 10.03 6.43 2.61
N ILE A 113 11.31 6.11 2.45
CA ILE A 113 12.05 5.36 3.47
C ILE A 113 12.34 6.33 4.61
N THR A 114 11.89 6.01 5.81
CA THR A 114 12.00 6.91 6.98
C THR A 114 13.03 6.45 7.99
N ASP A 115 13.37 5.16 8.02
CA ASP A 115 14.34 4.60 8.94
C ASP A 115 14.96 3.32 8.39
N VAL A 116 16.18 3.06 8.81
CA VAL A 116 16.93 1.82 8.54
C VAL A 116 17.60 1.39 9.82
N SER A 117 17.31 0.15 10.25
CA SER A 117 17.99 -0.48 11.38
C SER A 117 18.48 -1.86 11.00
N GLU A 118 19.30 -2.46 11.83
CA GLU A 118 19.82 -3.80 11.60
C GLU A 118 19.36 -4.73 12.71
N SER A 119 19.09 -5.99 12.34
CA SER A 119 18.68 -7.05 13.24
C SER A 119 19.39 -8.35 12.86
N PRO A 120 19.36 -9.40 13.70
CA PRO A 120 19.89 -10.71 13.33
C PRO A 120 19.23 -11.30 12.07
N ALA A 121 17.99 -10.92 11.77
CA ALA A 121 17.26 -11.39 10.58
C ALA A 121 17.63 -10.63 9.30
N GLY A 122 18.29 -9.48 9.41
CA GLY A 122 18.65 -8.63 8.28
C GLY A 122 18.41 -7.14 8.56
N ALA A 123 18.45 -6.34 7.50
CA ALA A 123 18.15 -4.92 7.58
C ALA A 123 16.62 -4.70 7.67
N VAL A 124 16.21 -3.88 8.64
CA VAL A 124 14.79 -3.50 8.83
C VAL A 124 14.60 -2.09 8.30
N LEU A 125 13.79 -1.96 7.26
CA LEU A 125 13.45 -0.67 6.67
C LEU A 125 12.04 -0.29 7.09
N THR A 126 11.88 0.96 7.55
CA THR A 126 10.57 1.59 7.72
C THR A 126 10.27 2.41 6.48
N VAL A 127 9.16 2.08 5.80
CA VAL A 127 8.74 2.77 4.59
C VAL A 127 7.34 3.33 4.80
N LYS A 128 7.21 4.64 4.65
CA LYS A 128 5.91 5.30 4.68
C LYS A 128 5.31 5.31 3.28
N TYR A 129 4.15 4.70 3.14
CA TYR A 129 3.35 4.75 1.92
C TYR A 129 2.15 5.67 2.13
N VAL A 130 1.89 6.50 1.12
CA VAL A 130 0.67 7.28 1.01
C VAL A 130 -0.05 6.84 -0.26
N VAL A 131 -1.21 6.21 -0.08
CA VAL A 131 -2.06 5.74 -1.19
C VAL A 131 -3.20 6.73 -1.37
N THR A 132 -3.37 7.21 -2.58
CA THR A 132 -4.36 8.25 -2.91
C THR A 132 -5.28 7.77 -4.03
N ALA A 133 -6.58 7.95 -3.86
CA ALA A 133 -7.56 7.79 -4.93
C ALA A 133 -7.63 9.09 -5.73
N GLU A 134 -7.59 9.00 -7.05
CA GLU A 134 -7.69 10.17 -7.94
C GLU A 134 -8.93 11.00 -7.62
N GLY A 135 -8.75 12.31 -7.44
CA GLY A 135 -9.80 13.28 -7.13
C GLY A 135 -10.26 13.29 -5.68
N ALA A 136 -9.76 12.43 -4.80
CA ALA A 136 -10.12 12.42 -3.39
C ALA A 136 -9.39 13.53 -2.61
N PRO A 137 -10.07 14.19 -1.63
CA PRO A 137 -9.46 15.29 -0.87
C PRO A 137 -8.45 14.81 0.17
N LYS A 138 -8.51 13.53 0.56
CA LYS A 138 -7.64 12.90 1.57
C LYS A 138 -7.07 11.60 1.06
N PRO A 139 -5.91 11.15 1.57
CA PRO A 139 -5.39 9.83 1.26
C PRO A 139 -6.36 8.70 1.60
N ALA A 140 -6.33 7.64 0.81
CA ALA A 140 -7.08 6.41 1.08
C ALA A 140 -6.40 5.57 2.17
N CYS A 141 -5.06 5.61 2.22
CA CYS A 141 -4.28 4.88 3.20
C CYS A 141 -2.96 5.62 3.47
N VAL A 142 -2.59 5.73 4.72
CA VAL A 142 -1.25 6.14 5.15
C VAL A 142 -0.72 5.03 6.04
N ALA A 143 0.38 4.40 5.63
CA ALA A 143 0.91 3.24 6.32
C ALA A 143 2.42 3.35 6.52
N GLU A 144 2.88 3.15 7.75
CA GLU A 144 4.29 2.90 8.06
C GLU A 144 4.51 1.38 8.05
N THR A 145 5.13 0.88 7.00
CA THR A 145 5.40 -0.54 6.84
C THR A 145 6.83 -0.87 7.24
N LEU A 146 7.02 -2.08 7.77
CA LEU A 146 8.33 -2.62 8.11
C LEU A 146 8.64 -3.78 7.17
N VAL A 147 9.76 -3.68 6.47
CA VAL A 147 10.27 -4.76 5.63
C VAL A 147 11.65 -5.18 6.09
N VAL A 148 11.87 -6.50 6.19
CA VAL A 148 13.20 -7.05 6.44
C VAL A 148 13.80 -7.49 5.12
N ILE A 149 15.00 -6.99 4.84
CA ILE A 149 15.83 -7.49 3.73
C ILE A 149 16.83 -8.47 4.34
N THR A 150 16.69 -9.76 4.02
CA THR A 150 17.59 -10.79 4.54
C THR A 150 18.98 -10.66 3.91
N PRO A 151 20.04 -11.17 4.57
CA PRO A 151 21.40 -11.18 4.03
C PRO A 151 21.51 -11.84 2.67
#